data_310d8bf6be80ff791d448071130baaab
#
_entry.id   310d8bf6be80ff791d448071130baaab
#
_cell.length_a   1.000
_cell.length_b   1.000
_cell.length_c   1.000
_cell.angle_alpha   90.00
_cell.angle_beta   90.00
_cell.angle_gamma   90.00
#
_symmetry.space_group_name_H-M   'P 1'
#
loop_
_entity.id
_entity.type
_entity.pdbx_description
1 polymer ?
#
loop_
_entity_poly.entity_id
_entity_poly.type
_entity_poly.pdbx_seq_one_letter_code
_entity_poly.pdbx_strand_id
1 'polypeptide(L)'
;MTLRIAMIGLGDIARKAYLPVLGPRADVELVFVTRNAATLAELGAAWRVQQLHADLDTALAQGLDGALVHAATGAHPDILRRLLEAGVATLVDKPIADNLVDSETLVDLAETRGVSLMVGFNRRFAPAYREAAALNLPLVVMQKNRPGPLDDVRRAVFDDYIHVVDTLRFLAPGAREAAVRGRVRDGRLEHVVLSLSGDGCDAVGIMNRVSGGSEELLEVSGQGRKRSISDLEQIVDHGPVEALTRRGNWTSVGRQRGFEAMCEHFLDAVRDGRRLSAMDALETHRLCETVVTALSA
;
A
#
# COMPACT_ATOMS: atom_id res chain seq x y z
N MET A 1 -23.61 -14.37 -2.22
CA MET A 1 -22.56 -15.37 -2.55
C MET A 1 -21.39 -15.13 -1.60
N THR A 2 -20.90 -16.19 -0.93
CA THR A 2 -19.72 -16.10 -0.06
C THR A 2 -18.48 -16.26 -0.92
N LEU A 3 -17.53 -15.34 -0.83
CA LEU A 3 -16.28 -15.37 -1.59
C LEU A 3 -15.22 -16.21 -0.85
N ARG A 4 -14.54 -17.10 -1.55
CA ARG A 4 -13.38 -17.85 -1.03
C ARG A 4 -12.11 -17.07 -1.30
N ILE A 5 -11.56 -16.49 -0.23
CA ILE A 5 -10.42 -15.56 -0.31
C ILE A 5 -9.21 -16.16 0.40
N ALA A 6 -8.14 -16.39 -0.36
CA ALA A 6 -6.87 -16.81 0.22
C ALA A 6 -6.13 -15.64 0.87
N MET A 7 -5.60 -15.86 2.07
CA MET A 7 -4.62 -15.00 2.71
C MET A 7 -3.27 -15.71 2.71
N ILE A 8 -2.34 -15.23 1.90
CA ILE A 8 -1.04 -15.86 1.65
C ILE A 8 0.06 -15.07 2.37
N GLY A 9 0.71 -15.72 3.34
CA GLY A 9 1.62 -15.06 4.26
C GLY A 9 0.86 -14.45 5.44
N LEU A 10 1.02 -15.05 6.63
CA LEU A 10 0.31 -14.68 7.85
C LEU A 10 1.23 -13.97 8.85
N GLY A 11 2.03 -13.01 8.34
CA GLY A 11 2.97 -12.19 9.09
C GLY A 11 2.30 -11.03 9.84
N ASP A 12 3.11 -10.08 10.26
CA ASP A 12 2.70 -8.95 11.11
C ASP A 12 1.60 -8.10 10.46
N ILE A 13 1.76 -7.76 9.17
CA ILE A 13 0.78 -6.92 8.47
C ILE A 13 -0.57 -7.64 8.28
N ALA A 14 -0.56 -8.94 7.98
CA ALA A 14 -1.77 -9.73 7.87
C ALA A 14 -2.52 -9.74 9.21
N ARG A 15 -1.82 -9.96 10.32
CA ARG A 15 -2.40 -10.01 11.68
C ARG A 15 -2.95 -8.66 12.14
N LYS A 16 -2.24 -7.56 11.86
CA LYS A 16 -2.57 -6.22 12.38
C LYS A 16 -3.57 -5.45 11.52
N ALA A 17 -3.51 -5.63 10.20
CA ALA A 17 -4.25 -4.79 9.27
C ALA A 17 -5.37 -5.52 8.53
N TYR A 18 -5.15 -6.75 8.05
CA TYR A 18 -6.10 -7.43 7.18
C TYR A 18 -7.03 -8.39 7.93
N LEU A 19 -6.52 -9.20 8.85
CA LEU A 19 -7.35 -10.12 9.64
C LEU A 19 -8.45 -9.43 10.45
N PRO A 20 -8.20 -8.28 11.12
CA PRO A 20 -9.27 -7.56 11.82
C PRO A 20 -10.40 -7.05 10.90
N VAL A 21 -10.11 -6.86 9.61
CA VAL A 21 -11.08 -6.42 8.60
C VAL A 21 -11.83 -7.61 8.00
N LEU A 22 -11.11 -8.67 7.65
CA LEU A 22 -11.69 -9.80 6.90
C LEU A 22 -12.26 -10.89 7.80
N GLY A 23 -11.66 -11.14 8.95
CA GLY A 23 -12.06 -12.22 9.86
C GLY A 23 -13.50 -12.12 10.38
N PRO A 24 -14.05 -10.94 10.68
CA PRO A 24 -15.44 -10.78 11.11
C PRO A 24 -16.49 -10.89 9.99
N ARG A 25 -16.07 -10.95 8.71
CA ARG A 25 -17.00 -10.90 7.56
C ARG A 25 -17.71 -12.23 7.35
N ALA A 26 -19.02 -12.19 7.27
CA ALA A 26 -19.86 -13.36 6.99
C ALA A 26 -19.96 -13.69 5.48
N ASP A 27 -19.59 -12.74 4.62
CA ASP A 27 -19.60 -12.87 3.15
C ASP A 27 -18.25 -13.31 2.57
N VAL A 28 -17.27 -13.67 3.43
CA VAL A 28 -15.94 -14.16 3.06
C VAL A 28 -15.63 -15.46 3.79
N GLU A 29 -15.28 -16.49 3.05
CA GLU A 29 -14.62 -17.69 3.56
C GLU A 29 -13.13 -17.55 3.42
N LEU A 30 -12.42 -17.43 4.55
CA LEU A 30 -10.96 -17.28 4.54
C LEU A 30 -10.27 -18.63 4.34
N VAL A 31 -9.25 -18.63 3.48
CA VAL A 31 -8.33 -19.74 3.23
C VAL A 31 -6.93 -19.28 3.62
N PHE A 32 -6.34 -19.89 4.64
CA PHE A 32 -5.01 -19.51 5.11
C PHE A 32 -3.92 -20.31 4.42
N VAL A 33 -2.90 -19.60 3.91
CA VAL A 33 -1.77 -20.21 3.22
C VAL A 33 -0.46 -19.70 3.81
N THR A 34 0.29 -20.58 4.50
CA THR A 34 1.65 -20.27 5.00
C THR A 34 2.42 -21.54 5.31
N ARG A 35 3.72 -21.54 5.00
CA ARG A 35 4.63 -22.67 5.30
C ARG A 35 4.88 -22.88 6.79
N ASN A 36 4.57 -21.88 7.63
CA ASN A 36 4.75 -21.98 9.07
C ASN A 36 3.54 -22.68 9.71
N ALA A 37 3.70 -23.97 10.02
CA ALA A 37 2.63 -24.80 10.59
C ALA A 37 2.13 -24.29 11.94
N ALA A 38 3.01 -23.73 12.79
CA ALA A 38 2.63 -23.17 14.09
C ALA A 38 1.72 -21.94 13.91
N THR A 39 2.12 -21.00 13.03
CA THR A 39 1.31 -19.83 12.67
C THR A 39 -0.04 -20.24 12.07
N LEU A 40 -0.04 -21.26 11.21
CA LEU A 40 -1.25 -21.77 10.56
C LEU A 40 -2.25 -22.30 11.60
N ALA A 41 -1.79 -23.12 12.52
CA ALA A 41 -2.61 -23.68 13.60
C ALA A 41 -3.11 -22.60 14.57
N GLU A 42 -2.22 -21.70 15.01
CA GLU A 42 -2.54 -20.59 15.92
C GLU A 42 -3.63 -19.70 15.35
N LEU A 43 -3.42 -19.18 14.14
CA LEU A 43 -4.37 -18.25 13.53
C LEU A 43 -5.63 -18.95 13.04
N GLY A 44 -5.54 -20.19 12.56
CA GLY A 44 -6.70 -21.00 12.20
C GLY A 44 -7.65 -21.13 13.39
N ALA A 45 -7.12 -21.49 14.56
CA ALA A 45 -7.90 -21.60 15.79
C ALA A 45 -8.45 -20.24 16.26
N ALA A 46 -7.61 -19.19 16.30
CA ALA A 46 -7.99 -17.86 16.77
C ALA A 46 -9.11 -17.23 15.93
N TRP A 47 -9.07 -17.40 14.61
CA TRP A 47 -10.03 -16.83 13.66
C TRP A 47 -11.08 -17.83 13.17
N ARG A 48 -11.06 -19.08 13.69
CA ARG A 48 -11.99 -20.17 13.32
C ARG A 48 -11.98 -20.48 11.82
N VAL A 49 -10.82 -20.34 11.19
CA VAL A 49 -10.63 -20.67 9.78
C VAL A 49 -10.36 -22.18 9.65
N GLN A 50 -11.14 -22.85 8.81
CA GLN A 50 -11.05 -24.30 8.61
C GLN A 50 -10.12 -24.68 7.44
N GLN A 51 -9.98 -23.78 6.47
CA GLN A 51 -9.18 -23.99 5.27
C GLN A 51 -7.74 -23.56 5.52
N LEU A 52 -6.89 -24.54 5.84
CA LEU A 52 -5.49 -24.31 6.25
C LEU A 52 -4.56 -25.06 5.31
N HIS A 53 -3.69 -24.35 4.61
CA HIS A 53 -2.79 -24.91 3.60
C HIS A 53 -1.35 -24.51 3.85
N ALA A 54 -0.42 -25.49 3.79
CA ALA A 54 1.00 -25.26 3.93
C ALA A 54 1.65 -24.74 2.63
N ASP A 55 0.97 -24.93 1.50
CA ASP A 55 1.44 -24.52 0.17
C ASP A 55 0.29 -23.95 -0.68
N LEU A 56 0.68 -23.20 -1.72
CA LEU A 56 -0.28 -22.50 -2.58
C LEU A 56 -1.00 -23.46 -3.54
N ASP A 57 -0.36 -24.55 -3.98
CA ASP A 57 -0.97 -25.48 -4.96
C ASP A 57 -2.19 -26.17 -4.38
N THR A 58 -2.10 -26.61 -3.15
CA THR A 58 -3.24 -27.24 -2.46
C THR A 58 -4.41 -26.27 -2.27
N ALA A 59 -4.15 -24.98 -2.06
CA ALA A 59 -5.19 -23.96 -1.98
C ALA A 59 -5.83 -23.68 -3.36
N LEU A 60 -5.00 -23.54 -4.41
CA LEU A 60 -5.45 -23.32 -5.78
C LEU A 60 -6.33 -24.49 -6.29
N ALA A 61 -5.95 -25.75 -5.98
CA ALA A 61 -6.69 -26.93 -6.40
C ALA A 61 -8.14 -26.96 -5.86
N GLN A 62 -8.43 -26.22 -4.79
CA GLN A 62 -9.78 -26.15 -4.20
C GLN A 62 -10.64 -25.00 -4.76
N GLY A 63 -10.09 -24.20 -5.65
CA GLY A 63 -10.76 -23.02 -6.23
C GLY A 63 -10.74 -21.82 -5.27
N LEU A 64 -10.37 -20.67 -5.78
CA LEU A 64 -10.34 -19.39 -5.08
C LEU A 64 -11.02 -18.32 -5.93
N ASP A 65 -11.85 -17.47 -5.32
CA ASP A 65 -12.43 -16.31 -5.97
C ASP A 65 -11.43 -15.13 -6.00
N GLY A 66 -10.56 -15.07 -5.00
CA GLY A 66 -9.50 -14.06 -4.91
C GLY A 66 -8.43 -14.42 -3.90
N ALA A 67 -7.34 -13.66 -3.92
CA ALA A 67 -6.22 -13.82 -3.01
C ALA A 67 -5.67 -12.48 -2.52
N LEU A 68 -5.25 -12.45 -1.24
CA LEU A 68 -4.49 -11.36 -0.64
C LEU A 68 -3.09 -11.87 -0.30
N VAL A 69 -2.06 -11.22 -0.81
CA VAL A 69 -0.66 -11.63 -0.65
C VAL A 69 0.05 -10.69 0.32
N HIS A 70 0.47 -11.23 1.46
CA HIS A 70 1.17 -10.54 2.56
C HIS A 70 2.49 -11.24 2.91
N ALA A 71 3.01 -12.04 2.01
CA ALA A 71 4.30 -12.71 2.16
C ALA A 71 5.45 -11.69 2.20
N ALA A 72 6.67 -12.14 2.49
CA ALA A 72 7.84 -11.28 2.32
C ALA A 72 8.00 -10.87 0.85
N THR A 73 8.42 -9.63 0.58
CA THR A 73 8.52 -9.04 -0.75
C THR A 73 9.25 -9.92 -1.77
N GLY A 74 10.36 -10.56 -1.37
CA GLY A 74 11.10 -11.47 -2.25
C GLY A 74 10.34 -12.74 -2.68
N ALA A 75 9.21 -13.06 -2.03
CA ALA A 75 8.34 -14.17 -2.43
C ALA A 75 7.17 -13.73 -3.32
N HIS A 76 6.91 -12.43 -3.44
CA HIS A 76 5.80 -11.90 -4.23
C HIS A 76 5.86 -12.36 -5.70
N PRO A 77 7.00 -12.30 -6.42
CA PRO A 77 7.02 -12.62 -7.84
C PRO A 77 6.55 -14.04 -8.16
N ASP A 78 7.00 -15.03 -7.39
CA ASP A 78 6.58 -16.42 -7.61
C ASP A 78 5.10 -16.64 -7.27
N ILE A 79 4.66 -16.12 -6.11
CA ILE A 79 3.26 -16.24 -5.67
C ILE A 79 2.32 -15.56 -6.66
N LEU A 80 2.62 -14.33 -7.07
CA LEU A 80 1.79 -13.56 -8.00
C LEU A 80 1.71 -14.23 -9.36
N ARG A 81 2.83 -14.70 -9.91
CA ARG A 81 2.84 -15.42 -11.20
C ARG A 81 1.85 -16.60 -11.15
N ARG A 82 1.93 -17.43 -10.13
CA ARG A 82 1.08 -18.62 -9.98
C ARG A 82 -0.40 -18.27 -9.84
N LEU A 83 -0.73 -17.23 -9.05
CA LEU A 83 -2.11 -16.76 -8.91
C LEU A 83 -2.66 -16.19 -10.22
N LEU A 84 -1.89 -15.36 -10.92
CA LEU A 84 -2.29 -14.76 -12.19
C LEU A 84 -2.42 -15.82 -13.29
N GLU A 85 -1.51 -16.81 -13.34
CA GLU A 85 -1.61 -17.94 -14.24
C GLU A 85 -2.85 -18.82 -13.99
N ALA A 86 -3.25 -18.95 -12.73
CA ALA A 86 -4.47 -19.65 -12.33
C ALA A 86 -5.76 -18.81 -12.52
N GLY A 87 -5.66 -17.56 -12.97
CA GLY A 87 -6.81 -16.67 -13.17
C GLY A 87 -7.41 -16.11 -11.88
N VAL A 88 -6.67 -16.13 -10.75
CA VAL A 88 -7.16 -15.67 -9.44
C VAL A 88 -6.96 -14.18 -9.28
N ALA A 89 -8.05 -13.43 -9.08
CA ALA A 89 -8.00 -12.01 -8.76
C ALA A 89 -7.13 -11.78 -7.51
N THR A 90 -6.16 -10.86 -7.58
CA THR A 90 -5.15 -10.74 -6.52
C THR A 90 -5.00 -9.32 -6.03
N LEU A 91 -5.02 -9.13 -4.70
CA LEU A 91 -4.51 -7.95 -4.01
C LEU A 91 -3.17 -8.32 -3.38
N VAL A 92 -2.10 -7.66 -3.80
CA VAL A 92 -0.78 -7.81 -3.19
C VAL A 92 -0.48 -6.62 -2.27
N ASP A 93 0.01 -6.87 -1.07
CA ASP A 93 0.57 -5.78 -0.25
C ASP A 93 1.79 -5.17 -0.98
N LYS A 94 2.02 -3.90 -0.77
CA LYS A 94 3.12 -3.19 -1.44
C LYS A 94 4.50 -3.73 -0.98
N PRO A 95 5.51 -3.67 -1.84
CA PRO A 95 5.48 -3.44 -3.29
C PRO A 95 5.04 -4.69 -4.07
N ILE A 96 4.81 -4.56 -5.38
CA ILE A 96 4.62 -5.73 -6.27
C ILE A 96 5.85 -6.63 -6.19
N ALA A 97 7.02 -6.03 -6.39
CA ALA A 97 8.35 -6.62 -6.21
C ALA A 97 9.32 -5.52 -5.75
N ASP A 98 10.51 -5.88 -5.28
CA ASP A 98 11.55 -4.94 -4.85
C ASP A 98 12.40 -4.39 -6.01
N ASN A 99 11.99 -4.66 -7.24
CA ASN A 99 12.61 -4.16 -8.47
C ASN A 99 11.57 -3.92 -9.57
N LEU A 100 11.94 -3.06 -10.52
CA LEU A 100 11.03 -2.64 -11.57
C LEU A 100 10.77 -3.76 -12.59
N VAL A 101 11.76 -4.55 -12.95
CA VAL A 101 11.67 -5.58 -13.99
C VAL A 101 10.63 -6.65 -13.64
N ASP A 102 10.69 -7.17 -12.42
CA ASP A 102 9.70 -8.14 -11.94
C ASP A 102 8.31 -7.50 -11.81
N SER A 103 8.24 -6.23 -11.35
CA SER A 103 6.97 -5.50 -11.25
C SER A 103 6.31 -5.32 -12.62
N GLU A 104 7.06 -4.92 -13.65
CA GLU A 104 6.59 -4.80 -15.04
C GLU A 104 6.11 -6.16 -15.57
N THR A 105 6.93 -7.20 -15.42
CA THR A 105 6.59 -8.56 -15.87
C THR A 105 5.27 -9.06 -15.30
N LEU A 106 5.03 -8.81 -14.00
CA LEU A 106 3.82 -9.27 -13.32
C LEU A 106 2.58 -8.45 -13.72
N VAL A 107 2.74 -7.15 -13.90
CA VAL A 107 1.65 -6.29 -14.38
C VAL A 107 1.29 -6.67 -15.81
N ASP A 108 2.27 -6.84 -16.69
CA ASP A 108 2.05 -7.27 -18.08
C ASP A 108 1.38 -8.66 -18.16
N LEU A 109 1.75 -9.58 -17.27
CA LEU A 109 1.09 -10.88 -17.16
C LEU A 109 -0.38 -10.72 -16.77
N ALA A 110 -0.68 -9.89 -15.75
CA ALA A 110 -2.05 -9.64 -15.30
C ALA A 110 -2.90 -9.01 -16.43
N GLU A 111 -2.36 -8.00 -17.12
CA GLU A 111 -3.02 -7.32 -18.22
C GLU A 111 -3.30 -8.28 -19.39
N THR A 112 -2.29 -9.06 -19.82
CA THR A 112 -2.39 -10.02 -20.93
C THR A 112 -3.40 -11.11 -20.64
N ARG A 113 -3.46 -11.59 -19.39
CA ARG A 113 -4.39 -12.62 -18.95
C ARG A 113 -5.79 -12.08 -18.63
N GLY A 114 -5.97 -10.76 -18.56
CA GLY A 114 -7.23 -10.14 -18.15
C GLY A 114 -7.59 -10.41 -16.68
N VAL A 115 -6.60 -10.70 -15.82
CA VAL A 115 -6.78 -11.02 -14.40
C VAL A 115 -6.58 -9.76 -13.56
N SER A 116 -7.39 -9.57 -12.52
CA SER A 116 -7.24 -8.46 -11.60
C SER A 116 -5.95 -8.57 -10.81
N LEU A 117 -5.14 -7.49 -10.84
CA LEU A 117 -4.03 -7.27 -9.92
C LEU A 117 -4.19 -5.89 -9.30
N MET A 118 -4.31 -5.84 -7.98
CA MET A 118 -4.40 -4.62 -7.19
C MET A 118 -3.24 -4.54 -6.21
N VAL A 119 -2.66 -3.36 -6.05
CA VAL A 119 -1.59 -3.12 -5.06
C VAL A 119 -2.14 -2.46 -3.82
N GLY A 120 -1.72 -2.92 -2.65
CA GLY A 120 -2.20 -2.50 -1.34
C GLY A 120 -1.74 -1.10 -0.90
N PHE A 121 -1.97 -0.09 -1.74
CA PHE A 121 -1.73 1.32 -1.38
C PHE A 121 -2.86 1.86 -0.51
N ASN A 122 -2.89 1.43 0.73
CA ASN A 122 -3.95 1.72 1.69
C ASN A 122 -4.23 3.22 1.89
N ARG A 123 -3.23 4.10 1.73
CA ARG A 123 -3.39 5.54 1.91
C ARG A 123 -4.37 6.17 0.92
N ARG A 124 -4.48 5.65 -0.28
CA ARG A 124 -5.48 6.07 -1.29
C ARG A 124 -6.92 5.84 -0.80
N PHE A 125 -7.11 4.97 0.19
CA PHE A 125 -8.39 4.61 0.78
C PHE A 125 -8.60 5.19 2.18
N ALA A 126 -7.58 5.83 2.77
CA ALA A 126 -7.69 6.48 4.06
C ALA A 126 -8.62 7.70 3.97
N PRO A 127 -9.66 7.80 4.84
CA PRO A 127 -10.64 8.87 4.75
C PRO A 127 -10.03 10.27 4.69
N ALA A 128 -9.09 10.56 5.59
CA ALA A 128 -8.43 11.87 5.65
C ALA A 128 -7.69 12.23 4.34
N TYR A 129 -7.04 11.24 3.70
CA TYR A 129 -6.30 11.47 2.45
C TYR A 129 -7.24 11.56 1.24
N ARG A 130 -8.34 10.82 1.24
CA ARG A 130 -9.37 10.95 0.20
C ARG A 130 -10.06 12.34 0.26
N GLU A 131 -10.34 12.82 1.47
CA GLU A 131 -10.86 14.17 1.67
C GLU A 131 -9.85 15.24 1.23
N ALA A 132 -8.55 15.06 1.51
CA ALA A 132 -7.50 15.95 1.01
C ALA A 132 -7.43 15.95 -0.52
N ALA A 133 -7.49 14.78 -1.16
CA ALA A 133 -7.53 14.66 -2.63
C ALA A 133 -8.73 15.40 -3.25
N ALA A 134 -9.89 15.33 -2.62
CA ALA A 134 -11.10 16.03 -3.08
C ALA A 134 -11.00 17.55 -3.03
N LEU A 135 -10.06 18.11 -2.26
CA LEU A 135 -9.79 19.56 -2.26
C LEU A 135 -9.10 20.03 -3.55
N ASN A 136 -8.39 19.13 -4.24
CA ASN A 136 -7.67 19.40 -5.50
C ASN A 136 -6.78 20.65 -5.42
N LEU A 137 -5.93 20.74 -4.39
CA LEU A 137 -5.07 21.89 -4.16
C LEU A 137 -3.71 21.69 -4.84
N PRO A 138 -3.09 22.76 -5.38
CA PRO A 138 -1.93 22.66 -6.27
C PRO A 138 -0.61 22.34 -5.58
N LEU A 139 -0.50 22.46 -4.26
CA LEU A 139 0.71 22.18 -3.52
C LEU A 139 0.50 21.08 -2.48
N VAL A 140 1.28 20.01 -2.58
CA VAL A 140 1.27 18.86 -1.69
C VAL A 140 2.63 18.68 -1.03
N VAL A 141 2.69 18.58 0.29
CA VAL A 141 3.90 18.22 1.03
C VAL A 141 3.60 17.03 1.92
N MET A 142 4.35 15.96 1.75
CA MET A 142 4.25 14.78 2.62
C MET A 142 5.59 14.47 3.26
N GLN A 143 5.60 14.28 4.55
CA GLN A 143 6.77 13.87 5.30
C GLN A 143 6.45 12.60 6.10
N LYS A 144 7.29 11.58 5.94
CA LYS A 144 7.20 10.35 6.71
C LYS A 144 8.55 10.03 7.30
N ASN A 145 8.71 10.36 8.57
CA ASN A 145 9.94 10.10 9.31
C ASN A 145 9.83 8.82 10.12
N ARG A 146 10.88 8.01 10.09
CA ARG A 146 10.89 6.72 10.76
C ARG A 146 12.31 6.38 11.22
N PRO A 147 12.74 6.90 12.39
CA PRO A 147 14.06 6.61 12.93
C PRO A 147 14.20 5.12 13.26
N GLY A 148 15.40 4.59 13.11
CA GLY A 148 15.71 3.19 13.38
C GLY A 148 16.94 2.72 12.63
N PRO A 149 17.20 1.42 12.59
CA PRO A 149 18.28 0.87 11.79
C PRO A 149 18.16 1.31 10.34
N LEU A 150 19.29 1.75 9.76
CA LEU A 150 19.30 2.19 8.37
C LEU A 150 19.35 0.98 7.43
N ASP A 151 18.54 1.01 6.42
CA ASP A 151 18.53 0.04 5.32
C ASP A 151 19.32 0.57 4.11
N ASP A 152 19.69 -0.32 3.19
CA ASP A 152 20.17 0.09 1.88
C ASP A 152 19.09 0.91 1.14
N VAL A 153 19.52 1.63 0.12
CA VAL A 153 18.63 2.57 -0.59
C VAL A 153 17.41 1.87 -1.16
N ARG A 154 17.59 0.72 -1.84
CA ARG A 154 16.49 0.00 -2.51
C ARG A 154 15.45 -0.46 -1.50
N ARG A 155 15.89 -1.12 -0.44
CA ARG A 155 15.00 -1.58 0.60
C ARG A 155 14.24 -0.44 1.29
N ALA A 156 14.94 0.64 1.66
CA ALA A 156 14.30 1.79 2.27
C ALA A 156 13.25 2.44 1.35
N VAL A 157 13.51 2.48 0.04
CA VAL A 157 12.59 3.07 -0.94
C VAL A 157 11.38 2.16 -1.16
N PHE A 158 11.57 0.87 -1.47
CA PHE A 158 10.48 -0.02 -1.81
C PHE A 158 9.66 -0.51 -0.60
N ASP A 159 10.29 -0.63 0.59
CA ASP A 159 9.56 -1.07 1.78
C ASP A 159 8.84 0.09 2.51
N ASP A 160 9.37 1.32 2.45
CA ASP A 160 8.86 2.40 3.30
C ASP A 160 8.53 3.69 2.52
N TYR A 161 9.46 4.19 1.71
CA TYR A 161 9.27 5.44 0.98
C TYR A 161 8.23 5.34 -0.14
N ILE A 162 7.98 4.18 -0.68
CA ILE A 162 6.94 3.91 -1.68
C ILE A 162 5.57 4.45 -1.27
N HIS A 163 5.25 4.48 0.02
CA HIS A 163 4.02 5.07 0.53
C HIS A 163 3.96 6.59 0.30
N VAL A 164 5.09 7.26 0.43
CA VAL A 164 5.19 8.70 0.16
C VAL A 164 5.04 8.93 -1.34
N VAL A 165 5.82 8.21 -2.15
CA VAL A 165 5.77 8.29 -3.61
C VAL A 165 4.36 8.08 -4.15
N ASP A 166 3.67 7.04 -3.68
CA ASP A 166 2.30 6.75 -4.07
C ASP A 166 1.31 7.83 -3.65
N THR A 167 1.46 8.36 -2.44
CA THR A 167 0.59 9.43 -1.94
C THR A 167 0.76 10.71 -2.74
N LEU A 168 1.99 11.10 -3.10
CA LEU A 168 2.21 12.27 -3.96
C LEU A 168 1.51 12.10 -5.31
N ARG A 169 1.68 10.95 -5.97
CA ARG A 169 1.01 10.66 -7.24
C ARG A 169 -0.53 10.69 -7.11
N PHE A 170 -1.05 10.20 -6.02
CA PHE A 170 -2.50 10.20 -5.76
C PHE A 170 -3.08 11.60 -5.56
N LEU A 171 -2.33 12.49 -4.87
CA LEU A 171 -2.79 13.83 -4.53
C LEU A 171 -2.45 14.88 -5.60
N ALA A 172 -1.41 14.65 -6.38
CA ALA A 172 -0.94 15.54 -7.44
C ALA A 172 -0.74 14.76 -8.76
N PRO A 173 -1.82 14.23 -9.38
CA PRO A 173 -1.72 13.34 -10.54
C PRO A 173 -1.12 13.98 -11.79
N GLY A 174 -1.12 15.32 -11.87
CA GLY A 174 -0.51 16.09 -12.96
C GLY A 174 1.01 16.30 -12.81
N ALA A 175 1.55 16.15 -11.61
CA ALA A 175 2.98 16.37 -11.33
C ALA A 175 3.80 15.14 -11.77
N ARG A 176 4.51 15.24 -12.89
CA ARG A 176 5.23 14.12 -13.54
C ARG A 176 6.74 14.32 -13.64
N GLU A 177 7.22 15.57 -13.63
CA GLU A 177 8.66 15.88 -13.65
C GLU A 177 9.25 15.62 -12.27
N ALA A 178 10.24 14.72 -12.20
CA ALA A 178 10.80 14.28 -10.93
C ALA A 178 12.20 14.85 -10.71
N ALA A 179 12.46 15.36 -9.50
CA ALA A 179 13.79 15.68 -9.02
C ALA A 179 14.04 15.02 -7.67
N VAL A 180 15.17 14.35 -7.53
CA VAL A 180 15.55 13.57 -6.34
C VAL A 180 16.76 14.17 -5.68
N ARG A 181 16.73 14.31 -4.36
CA ARG A 181 17.87 14.65 -3.51
C ARG A 181 17.86 13.76 -2.28
N GLY A 182 19.03 13.48 -1.73
CA GLY A 182 19.10 12.69 -0.51
C GLY A 182 20.52 12.55 0.00
N ARG A 183 20.65 11.87 1.11
CA ARG A 183 21.93 11.54 1.70
C ARG A 183 22.01 10.04 1.97
N VAL A 184 23.02 9.43 1.39
CA VAL A 184 23.41 8.05 1.62
C VAL A 184 24.75 8.04 2.33
N ARG A 185 24.87 7.26 3.40
CA ARG A 185 26.13 7.06 4.11
C ARG A 185 26.39 5.57 4.25
N ASP A 186 27.57 5.15 3.82
CA ASP A 186 27.99 3.73 3.86
C ASP A 186 26.96 2.79 3.17
N GLY A 187 26.42 3.23 2.02
CA GLY A 187 25.40 2.49 1.25
C GLY A 187 24.00 2.49 1.87
N ARG A 188 23.77 3.21 2.96
CA ARG A 188 22.51 3.25 3.70
C ARG A 188 21.85 4.62 3.62
N LEU A 189 20.53 4.62 3.45
CA LEU A 189 19.74 5.84 3.27
C LEU A 189 19.51 6.56 4.60
N GLU A 190 20.00 7.79 4.73
CA GLU A 190 19.68 8.66 5.87
C GLU A 190 18.41 9.47 5.63
N HIS A 191 18.29 10.12 4.48
CA HIS A 191 17.08 10.82 4.09
C HIS A 191 16.96 10.94 2.56
N VAL A 192 15.73 11.14 2.11
CA VAL A 192 15.39 11.38 0.71
C VAL A 192 14.33 12.47 0.59
N VAL A 193 14.43 13.26 -0.46
CA VAL A 193 13.46 14.25 -0.89
C VAL A 193 13.17 14.01 -2.38
N LEU A 194 11.91 13.78 -2.69
CA LEU A 194 11.38 13.72 -4.06
C LEU A 194 10.51 14.94 -4.29
N SER A 195 10.82 15.70 -5.32
CA SER A 195 9.94 16.78 -5.81
C SER A 195 9.34 16.34 -7.13
N LEU A 196 8.02 16.47 -7.25
CA LEU A 196 7.27 16.26 -8.49
C LEU A 196 6.67 17.60 -8.90
N SER A 197 6.70 17.93 -10.20
CA SER A 197 6.10 19.15 -10.75
C SER A 197 5.41 18.88 -12.10
N GLY A 198 4.43 19.70 -12.46
CA GLY A 198 3.73 19.64 -13.74
C GLY A 198 2.24 19.97 -13.63
N ASP A 199 1.65 20.34 -14.74
CA ASP A 199 0.23 20.67 -14.90
C ASP A 199 -0.34 21.59 -13.79
N GLY A 200 0.46 22.57 -13.35
CA GLY A 200 0.06 23.56 -12.34
C GLY A 200 -0.02 23.01 -10.92
N CYS A 201 0.57 21.85 -10.66
CA CYS A 201 0.70 21.29 -9.31
C CYS A 201 2.16 20.89 -9.00
N ASP A 202 2.53 21.03 -7.73
CA ASP A 202 3.82 20.65 -7.18
C ASP A 202 3.61 19.74 -5.97
N ALA A 203 4.46 18.74 -5.83
CA ALA A 203 4.42 17.82 -4.71
C ALA A 203 5.83 17.53 -4.18
N VAL A 204 6.00 17.55 -2.86
CA VAL A 204 7.27 17.25 -2.19
C VAL A 204 7.07 16.11 -1.20
N GLY A 205 7.86 15.07 -1.34
CA GLY A 205 7.87 13.93 -0.45
C GLY A 205 9.19 13.78 0.28
N ILE A 206 9.14 13.61 1.59
CA ILE A 206 10.30 13.53 2.45
C ILE A 206 10.25 12.25 3.28
N MET A 207 11.39 11.57 3.40
CA MET A 207 11.60 10.56 4.44
C MET A 207 12.96 10.80 5.10
N ASN A 208 12.96 10.85 6.44
CA ASN A 208 14.17 10.96 7.23
C ASN A 208 14.26 9.78 8.21
N ARG A 209 15.29 8.95 8.05
CA ARG A 209 15.57 7.76 8.85
C ARG A 209 16.41 8.07 10.11
N VAL A 210 16.94 9.29 10.18
CA VAL A 210 17.74 9.79 11.32
C VAL A 210 17.05 10.93 12.05
N SER A 211 15.73 11.05 11.90
CA SER A 211 14.92 12.04 12.61
C SER A 211 14.82 11.75 14.10
N GLY A 212 14.42 12.74 14.89
CA GLY A 212 14.23 12.61 16.33
C GLY A 212 12.96 11.86 16.74
N GLY A 213 12.04 11.57 15.81
CA GLY A 213 10.77 10.91 16.11
C GLY A 213 10.13 10.29 14.85
N SER A 214 9.21 9.34 15.07
CA SER A 214 8.37 8.80 14.02
C SER A 214 7.15 9.70 13.83
N GLU A 215 6.87 10.06 12.57
CA GLU A 215 5.71 10.89 12.21
C GLU A 215 5.30 10.65 10.75
N GLU A 216 4.05 10.89 10.46
CA GLU A 216 3.51 10.97 9.11
C GLU A 216 2.68 12.24 8.97
N LEU A 217 3.19 13.21 8.22
CA LEU A 217 2.57 14.51 8.03
C LEU A 217 2.23 14.70 6.56
N LEU A 218 0.99 15.12 6.27
CA LEU A 218 0.54 15.52 4.94
C LEU A 218 0.00 16.93 5.03
N GLU A 219 0.42 17.79 4.11
CA GLU A 219 -0.13 19.12 3.93
C GLU A 219 -0.55 19.32 2.48
N VAL A 220 -1.76 19.84 2.29
CA VAL A 220 -2.25 20.31 0.97
C VAL A 220 -2.66 21.75 1.09
N SER A 221 -2.22 22.59 0.13
CA SER A 221 -2.46 24.03 0.20
C SER A 221 -2.59 24.69 -1.17
N GLY A 222 -3.26 25.84 -1.19
CA GLY A 222 -3.50 26.65 -2.38
C GLY A 222 -4.88 27.30 -2.36
N GLN A 223 -5.10 28.24 -3.25
CA GLN A 223 -6.41 28.88 -3.40
C GLN A 223 -7.00 29.48 -2.11
N GLY A 224 -6.14 29.99 -1.23
CA GLY A 224 -6.54 30.51 0.09
C GLY A 224 -6.94 29.44 1.11
N ARG A 225 -6.66 28.17 0.86
CA ARG A 225 -6.97 27.01 1.70
C ARG A 225 -5.72 26.24 2.08
N LYS A 226 -5.70 25.67 3.26
CA LYS A 226 -4.64 24.78 3.73
C LYS A 226 -5.25 23.74 4.67
N ARG A 227 -4.88 22.47 4.45
CA ARG A 227 -5.19 21.35 5.36
C ARG A 227 -3.91 20.61 5.73
N SER A 228 -3.72 20.37 7.02
CA SER A 228 -2.65 19.53 7.54
C SER A 228 -3.24 18.27 8.17
N ILE A 229 -2.59 17.12 7.93
CA ILE A 229 -3.03 15.81 8.44
C ILE A 229 -1.84 15.16 9.12
N SER A 230 -2.00 14.79 10.39
CA SER A 230 -0.98 14.08 11.17
C SER A 230 -1.41 12.64 11.43
N ASP A 231 -0.52 11.68 11.13
CA ASP A 231 -0.66 10.23 11.38
C ASP A 231 -1.96 9.60 10.85
N LEU A 232 -2.53 10.19 9.78
CA LEU A 232 -3.85 9.81 9.21
C LEU A 232 -5.01 9.97 10.21
N GLU A 233 -4.79 10.65 11.32
CA GLU A 233 -5.72 10.70 12.45
C GLU A 233 -6.26 12.09 12.71
N GLN A 234 -5.38 13.08 12.74
CA GLN A 234 -5.71 14.45 13.10
C GLN A 234 -5.69 15.33 11.86
N ILE A 235 -6.79 16.02 11.61
CA ILE A 235 -6.96 16.94 10.49
C ILE A 235 -7.10 18.35 11.04
N VAL A 236 -6.30 19.29 10.53
CA VAL A 236 -6.43 20.73 10.82
C VAL A 236 -6.72 21.46 9.52
N ASP A 237 -7.90 22.06 9.42
CA ASP A 237 -8.23 23.02 8.37
C ASP A 237 -7.84 24.42 8.85
N HIS A 238 -6.84 25.01 8.18
CA HIS A 238 -6.33 26.34 8.50
C HIS A 238 -7.17 27.40 7.79
N GLY A 239 -7.55 28.45 8.54
CA GLY A 239 -8.35 29.58 8.09
C GLY A 239 -8.39 30.67 9.15
N PRO A 240 -9.30 31.64 9.05
CA PRO A 240 -9.50 32.64 10.10
C PRO A 240 -9.82 32.04 11.47
N VAL A 241 -10.43 30.85 11.46
CA VAL A 241 -10.61 29.99 12.64
C VAL A 241 -10.11 28.60 12.23
N GLU A 242 -9.18 28.07 12.99
CA GLU A 242 -8.70 26.71 12.76
C GLU A 242 -9.77 25.70 13.22
N ALA A 243 -10.05 24.72 12.34
CA ALA A 243 -10.94 23.60 12.65
C ALA A 243 -10.12 22.33 12.82
N LEU A 244 -10.12 21.77 14.02
CA LEU A 244 -9.47 20.51 14.35
C LEU A 244 -10.50 19.38 14.34
N THR A 245 -10.26 18.39 13.49
CA THR A 245 -11.01 17.13 13.45
C THR A 245 -10.11 15.99 13.88
N ARG A 246 -10.59 15.16 14.79
CA ARG A 246 -9.92 13.91 15.20
C ARG A 246 -10.87 12.75 14.95
N ARG A 247 -10.30 11.57 14.71
CA ARG A 247 -11.12 10.36 14.60
C ARG A 247 -11.92 10.12 15.89
N GLY A 248 -13.10 9.56 15.73
CA GLY A 248 -13.91 9.13 16.87
C GLY A 248 -13.27 7.95 17.62
N ASN A 249 -13.52 7.86 18.93
CA ASN A 249 -12.95 6.82 19.81
C ASN A 249 -13.26 5.37 19.35
N TRP A 250 -14.33 5.18 18.58
CA TRP A 250 -14.76 3.88 18.05
C TRP A 250 -14.32 3.61 16.61
N THR A 251 -13.55 4.53 16.00
CA THR A 251 -13.02 4.30 14.66
C THR A 251 -11.86 3.31 14.72
N SER A 252 -11.97 2.21 14.01
CA SER A 252 -10.91 1.20 13.93
C SER A 252 -9.67 1.77 13.25
N VAL A 253 -8.48 1.25 13.60
CA VAL A 253 -7.22 1.56 12.91
C VAL A 253 -7.30 1.13 11.44
N GLY A 254 -7.96 0.01 11.14
CA GLY A 254 -8.20 -0.46 9.79
C GLY A 254 -8.97 0.55 8.94
N ARG A 255 -10.02 1.15 9.48
CA ARG A 255 -10.79 2.20 8.81
C ARG A 255 -9.99 3.49 8.64
N GLN A 256 -9.37 3.97 9.72
CA GLN A 256 -8.55 5.18 9.71
C GLN A 256 -7.45 5.11 8.65
N ARG A 257 -6.75 3.98 8.58
CA ARG A 257 -5.64 3.77 7.64
C ARG A 257 -6.06 3.29 6.25
N GLY A 258 -7.36 3.15 5.99
CA GLY A 258 -7.90 2.81 4.69
C GLY A 258 -7.93 1.32 4.35
N PHE A 259 -7.53 0.42 5.26
CA PHE A 259 -7.55 -1.03 4.99
C PHE A 259 -8.96 -1.58 4.79
N GLU A 260 -9.95 -1.10 5.56
CA GLU A 260 -11.36 -1.51 5.39
C GLU A 260 -11.85 -1.18 3.98
N ALA A 261 -11.74 0.09 3.58
CA ALA A 261 -12.22 0.52 2.28
C ALA A 261 -11.42 -0.08 1.11
N MET A 262 -10.13 -0.36 1.31
CA MET A 262 -9.29 -1.04 0.33
C MET A 262 -9.71 -2.49 0.13
N CYS A 263 -9.91 -3.25 1.21
CA CYS A 263 -10.40 -4.62 1.15
C CYS A 263 -11.81 -4.68 0.53
N GLU A 264 -12.72 -3.77 0.94
CA GLU A 264 -14.06 -3.67 0.35
C GLU A 264 -14.00 -3.45 -1.15
N HIS A 265 -13.20 -2.48 -1.62
CA HIS A 265 -13.02 -2.19 -3.04
C HIS A 265 -12.55 -3.42 -3.84
N PHE A 266 -11.64 -4.21 -3.27
CA PHE A 266 -11.17 -5.45 -3.87
C PHE A 266 -12.27 -6.52 -3.91
N LEU A 267 -12.93 -6.77 -2.77
CA LEU A 267 -13.97 -7.78 -2.67
C LEU A 267 -15.18 -7.48 -3.57
N ASP A 268 -15.57 -6.21 -3.66
CA ASP A 268 -16.63 -5.78 -4.58
C ASP A 268 -16.26 -6.01 -6.04
N ALA A 269 -15.00 -5.71 -6.40
CA ALA A 269 -14.52 -5.98 -7.75
C ALA A 269 -14.53 -7.48 -8.08
N VAL A 270 -14.14 -8.34 -7.14
CA VAL A 270 -14.22 -9.80 -7.30
C VAL A 270 -15.69 -10.25 -7.45
N ARG A 271 -16.58 -9.75 -6.60
CA ARG A 271 -18.01 -10.10 -6.61
C ARG A 271 -18.70 -9.72 -7.90
N ASP A 272 -18.38 -8.54 -8.42
CA ASP A 272 -19.01 -7.96 -9.62
C ASP A 272 -18.31 -8.41 -10.91
N GLY A 273 -17.24 -9.19 -10.83
CA GLY A 273 -16.41 -9.57 -11.99
C GLY A 273 -15.71 -8.36 -12.63
N ARG A 274 -15.53 -7.27 -11.88
CA ARG A 274 -14.88 -6.05 -12.35
C ARG A 274 -13.37 -6.20 -12.27
N ARG A 275 -12.67 -5.98 -13.38
CA ARG A 275 -11.23 -6.05 -13.42
C ARG A 275 -10.57 -4.83 -12.76
N LEU A 276 -9.57 -5.09 -11.92
CA LEU A 276 -8.66 -4.11 -11.34
C LEU A 276 -7.30 -4.20 -12.02
N SER A 277 -6.78 -3.07 -12.49
CA SER A 277 -5.47 -2.98 -13.16
C SER A 277 -4.43 -2.37 -12.23
N ALA A 278 -3.22 -2.94 -12.21
CA ALA A 278 -2.08 -2.42 -11.49
C ALA A 278 -1.21 -1.44 -12.31
N MET A 279 -1.63 -1.05 -13.52
CA MET A 279 -0.86 -0.14 -14.38
C MET A 279 -0.54 1.19 -13.71
N ASP A 280 -1.51 1.81 -13.00
CA ASP A 280 -1.24 3.04 -12.26
C ASP A 280 -0.29 2.80 -11.07
N ALA A 281 -0.42 1.68 -10.39
CA ALA A 281 0.50 1.29 -9.32
C ALA A 281 1.95 1.06 -9.83
N LEU A 282 2.10 0.57 -11.06
CA LEU A 282 3.39 0.40 -11.71
C LEU A 282 4.14 1.73 -11.88
N GLU A 283 3.43 2.82 -12.16
CA GLU A 283 4.05 4.16 -12.22
C GLU A 283 4.67 4.59 -10.88
N THR A 284 4.10 4.15 -9.75
CA THR A 284 4.72 4.35 -8.43
C THR A 284 6.03 3.58 -8.31
N HIS A 285 6.10 2.34 -8.83
CA HIS A 285 7.33 1.54 -8.84
C HIS A 285 8.40 2.14 -9.76
N ARG A 286 8.02 2.69 -10.92
CA ARG A 286 8.93 3.43 -11.82
C ARG A 286 9.56 4.63 -11.13
N LEU A 287 8.78 5.42 -10.40
CA LEU A 287 9.31 6.53 -9.60
C LEU A 287 10.20 6.04 -8.45
N CYS A 288 9.86 4.94 -7.79
CA CYS A 288 10.74 4.33 -6.79
C CYS A 288 12.08 3.92 -7.40
N GLU A 289 12.10 3.31 -8.58
CA GLU A 289 13.33 2.97 -9.28
C GLU A 289 14.14 4.20 -9.68
N THR A 290 13.48 5.28 -10.13
CA THR A 290 14.12 6.58 -10.36
C THR A 290 14.81 7.11 -9.11
N VAL A 291 14.15 7.03 -7.96
CA VAL A 291 14.73 7.43 -6.66
C VAL A 291 15.95 6.58 -6.31
N VAL A 292 15.85 5.25 -6.46
CA VAL A 292 16.96 4.33 -6.18
C VAL A 292 18.15 4.64 -7.08
N THR A 293 17.94 4.80 -8.38
CA THR A 293 18.99 5.10 -9.35
C THR A 293 19.69 6.41 -9.03
N ALA A 294 18.92 7.47 -8.74
CA ALA A 294 19.48 8.81 -8.42
C ALA A 294 20.30 8.84 -7.13
N LEU A 295 20.00 7.96 -6.16
CA LEU A 295 20.70 7.90 -4.87
C LEU A 295 21.82 6.87 -4.82
N SER A 296 21.93 5.99 -5.82
CA SER A 296 22.98 4.98 -5.94
C SER A 296 24.11 5.39 -6.90
N ALA A 297 23.96 6.53 -7.58
CA ALA A 297 24.96 7.15 -8.44
C ALA A 297 25.95 7.97 -7.60
#